data_30de8e859c5764131f30e0eb948cd67d
#
_entry.id   30de8e859c5764131f30e0eb948cd67d
#
_cell.length_a   1.000
_cell.length_b   1.000
_cell.length_c   1.000
_cell.angle_alpha   90.00
_cell.angle_beta   90.00
_cell.angle_gamma   90.00
#
_symmetry.space_group_name_H-M   'P 1'
#
loop_
_entity.id
_entity.type
_entity.pdbx_description
1 polymer ?
#
loop_
_entity_poly.entity_id
_entity_poly.type
_entity_poly.pdbx_seq_one_letter_code
_entity_poly.pdbx_strand_id
1 'polypeptide(L)'
;TTVAILNDNLTYRVIHMDGRELEADPAPTSWTGYSVGRWDGDTLVVDSAGFNDKTWVSRYGVSHTEALRITERYRRPDFGHLQVEVTFTDPGAFRKPWGFTVNMALAADTDMLEAVCERSSEDWPGSLSDAANQAVSVPPEMLARYVGIYSGIYGGNERTYEVSLSGGQLIATIVGAYDAVGLGAAGLDEGASRPLVPRSQTLFEGLGLGYRFIVNDKGVATDLMVIHVSGDYKYSRQR
;
A
#
# COMPACT_ATOMS: atom_id res chain seq x y z
N THR A 1 -24.82 -6.92 -17.60
CA THR A 1 -24.31 -5.84 -16.74
C THR A 1 -22.93 -6.23 -16.22
N THR A 2 -22.03 -5.28 -16.07
CA THR A 2 -20.64 -5.51 -15.68
C THR A 2 -20.22 -4.44 -14.68
N VAL A 3 -19.43 -4.82 -13.69
CA VAL A 3 -18.68 -3.90 -12.82
C VAL A 3 -17.21 -4.03 -13.18
N ALA A 4 -16.50 -2.92 -13.30
CA ALA A 4 -15.06 -2.89 -13.50
C ALA A 4 -14.39 -2.25 -12.26
N ILE A 5 -13.37 -2.91 -11.74
CA ILE A 5 -12.48 -2.36 -10.71
C ILE A 5 -11.19 -1.96 -11.41
N LEU A 6 -10.87 -0.68 -11.33
CA LEU A 6 -9.65 -0.11 -11.90
C LEU A 6 -8.65 0.10 -10.75
N ASN A 7 -7.39 -0.19 -11.01
CA ASN A 7 -6.30 0.04 -10.07
C ASN A 7 -5.35 1.11 -10.64
N ASP A 8 -4.66 1.80 -9.76
CA ASP A 8 -3.68 2.84 -10.09
C ASP A 8 -2.50 2.34 -10.93
N ASN A 9 -2.16 1.05 -10.83
CA ASN A 9 -1.11 0.39 -11.62
C ASN A 9 -1.56 -0.02 -13.04
N LEU A 10 -2.60 0.62 -13.60
CA LEU A 10 -3.17 0.37 -14.93
C LEU A 10 -3.75 -1.04 -15.12
N THR A 11 -3.95 -1.79 -14.05
CA THR A 11 -4.67 -3.05 -14.12
C THR A 11 -6.16 -2.85 -13.88
N TYR A 12 -6.96 -3.71 -14.46
CA TYR A 12 -8.39 -3.73 -14.20
C TYR A 12 -8.89 -5.16 -14.05
N ARG A 13 -9.99 -5.28 -13.33
CA ARG A 13 -10.73 -6.54 -13.19
C ARG A 13 -12.19 -6.33 -13.58
N VAL A 14 -12.71 -7.24 -14.37
CA VAL A 14 -14.11 -7.25 -14.81
C VAL A 14 -14.89 -8.25 -13.97
N ILE A 15 -16.01 -7.82 -13.42
CA ILE A 15 -16.95 -8.64 -12.67
C ILE A 15 -18.25 -8.74 -13.47
N HIS A 16 -18.63 -9.94 -13.86
CA HIS A 16 -19.86 -10.20 -14.60
C HIS A 16 -21.06 -10.24 -13.65
N MET A 17 -22.05 -9.38 -13.90
CA MET A 17 -23.25 -9.17 -13.08
C MET A 17 -24.54 -9.64 -13.78
N ASP A 18 -24.44 -10.56 -14.73
CA ASP A 18 -25.56 -10.99 -15.59
C ASP A 18 -26.21 -12.30 -15.12
N GLY A 19 -25.84 -12.77 -13.92
CA GLY A 19 -26.41 -13.97 -13.31
C GLY A 19 -25.79 -15.28 -13.77
N ARG A 20 -24.67 -15.19 -14.56
CA ARG A 20 -23.92 -16.41 -14.89
C ARG A 20 -23.28 -17.02 -13.65
N GLU A 21 -23.10 -18.33 -13.68
CA GLU A 21 -22.37 -19.04 -12.63
C GLU A 21 -20.86 -19.00 -12.89
N LEU A 22 -20.08 -19.02 -11.80
CA LEU A 22 -18.65 -19.20 -11.87
C LEU A 22 -18.34 -20.67 -12.17
N GLU A 23 -17.68 -20.94 -13.25
CA GLU A 23 -17.24 -22.29 -13.59
C GLU A 23 -16.27 -22.85 -12.55
N ALA A 24 -16.29 -24.17 -12.38
CA ALA A 24 -15.41 -24.82 -11.42
C ALA A 24 -13.93 -24.65 -11.79
N ASP A 25 -13.63 -24.63 -13.09
CA ASP A 25 -12.30 -24.49 -13.64
C ASP A 25 -12.35 -23.59 -14.89
N PRO A 26 -12.44 -22.25 -14.70
CA PRO A 26 -12.52 -21.32 -15.81
C PRO A 26 -11.23 -21.33 -16.64
N ALA A 27 -11.34 -21.61 -17.91
CA ALA A 27 -10.23 -21.57 -18.84
C ALA A 27 -10.44 -20.46 -19.90
N PRO A 28 -9.36 -19.77 -20.33
CA PRO A 28 -7.98 -19.88 -19.89
C PRO A 28 -7.72 -19.19 -18.53
N THR A 29 -6.73 -19.68 -17.77
CA THR A 29 -6.29 -19.01 -16.53
C THR A 29 -5.66 -17.65 -16.83
N SER A 30 -5.83 -16.71 -15.91
CA SER A 30 -5.32 -15.34 -16.06
C SER A 30 -4.67 -14.83 -14.78
N TRP A 31 -4.03 -13.66 -14.83
CA TRP A 31 -3.43 -13.00 -13.66
C TRP A 31 -4.46 -12.52 -12.63
N THR A 32 -5.63 -12.10 -13.11
CA THR A 32 -6.70 -11.51 -12.27
C THR A 32 -7.88 -12.45 -12.09
N GLY A 33 -7.80 -13.66 -12.67
CA GLY A 33 -8.89 -14.64 -12.64
C GLY A 33 -10.10 -14.20 -13.47
N TYR A 34 -11.17 -14.96 -13.33
CA TYR A 34 -12.49 -14.69 -13.87
C TYR A 34 -13.45 -14.45 -12.71
N SER A 35 -14.22 -13.37 -12.75
CA SER A 35 -15.05 -12.94 -11.62
C SER A 35 -16.52 -12.83 -12.01
N VAL A 36 -17.39 -13.39 -11.18
CA VAL A 36 -18.85 -13.23 -11.24
C VAL A 36 -19.34 -12.56 -9.97
N GLY A 37 -20.34 -11.71 -10.10
CA GLY A 37 -20.88 -10.97 -8.97
C GLY A 37 -22.38 -11.09 -8.87
N ARG A 38 -22.89 -10.96 -7.66
CA ARG A 38 -24.32 -10.89 -7.33
C ARG A 38 -24.54 -9.95 -6.16
N TRP A 39 -25.73 -9.38 -6.10
CA TRP A 39 -26.17 -8.63 -4.93
C TRP A 39 -26.81 -9.57 -3.90
N ASP A 40 -26.39 -9.42 -2.66
CA ASP A 40 -26.96 -10.04 -1.48
C ASP A 40 -27.40 -8.90 -0.54
N GLY A 41 -28.64 -8.44 -0.72
CA GLY A 41 -29.12 -7.22 -0.08
C GLY A 41 -28.32 -6.00 -0.54
N ASP A 42 -27.64 -5.33 0.37
CA ASP A 42 -26.76 -4.16 0.16
C ASP A 42 -25.29 -4.52 -0.06
N THR A 43 -24.99 -5.81 -0.13
CA THR A 43 -23.64 -6.34 -0.25
C THR A 43 -23.41 -6.89 -1.65
N LEU A 44 -22.40 -6.42 -2.35
CA LEU A 44 -21.92 -7.04 -3.58
C LEU A 44 -21.02 -8.23 -3.21
N VAL A 45 -21.44 -9.41 -3.57
CA VAL A 45 -20.65 -10.65 -3.42
C VAL A 45 -20.02 -10.98 -4.75
N VAL A 46 -18.70 -11.15 -4.74
CA VAL A 46 -17.89 -11.49 -5.93
C VAL A 46 -17.15 -12.79 -5.67
N ASP A 47 -17.37 -13.76 -6.54
CA ASP A 47 -16.64 -15.02 -6.55
C ASP A 47 -15.70 -15.04 -7.76
N SER A 48 -14.44 -15.42 -7.54
CA SER A 48 -13.38 -15.43 -8.56
C SER A 48 -12.61 -16.74 -8.56
N ALA A 49 -12.26 -17.23 -9.75
CA ALA A 49 -11.45 -18.41 -9.99
C ALA A 49 -10.68 -18.29 -11.32
N GLY A 50 -9.92 -19.31 -11.73
CA GLY A 50 -9.16 -19.28 -12.98
C GLY A 50 -7.93 -18.38 -12.91
N PHE A 51 -7.29 -18.32 -11.74
CA PHE A 51 -6.01 -17.67 -11.58
C PHE A 51 -4.89 -18.56 -12.12
N ASN A 52 -3.87 -17.95 -12.74
CA ASN A 52 -2.62 -18.68 -13.00
C ASN A 52 -1.80 -18.75 -11.69
N ASP A 53 -0.88 -19.72 -11.60
CA ASP A 53 -0.05 -19.96 -10.42
C ASP A 53 1.23 -19.08 -10.36
N LYS A 54 1.27 -17.99 -11.13
CA LYS A 54 2.47 -17.15 -11.34
C LYS A 54 2.51 -15.91 -10.47
N THR A 55 1.58 -15.78 -9.53
CA THR A 55 1.48 -14.64 -8.61
C THR A 55 1.52 -15.08 -7.15
N TRP A 56 1.45 -14.12 -6.26
CA TRP A 56 1.27 -14.31 -4.83
C TRP A 56 -0.02 -13.63 -4.39
N VAL A 57 -0.73 -14.22 -3.45
CA VAL A 57 -1.92 -13.59 -2.82
C VAL A 57 -1.54 -12.46 -1.86
N SER A 58 -0.25 -12.36 -1.53
CA SER A 58 0.29 -11.25 -0.75
C SER A 58 1.71 -10.94 -1.16
N ARG A 59 2.16 -9.71 -0.89
CA ARG A 59 3.54 -9.27 -1.10
C ARG A 59 4.59 -10.04 -0.31
N TYR A 60 4.17 -10.80 0.69
CA TYR A 60 5.07 -11.63 1.51
C TYR A 60 5.41 -12.98 0.89
N GLY A 61 5.06 -13.18 -0.38
CA GLY A 61 5.38 -14.40 -1.10
C GLY A 61 4.46 -15.57 -0.76
N VAL A 62 3.25 -15.31 -0.28
CA VAL A 62 2.26 -16.36 -0.08
C VAL A 62 1.78 -16.84 -1.45
N SER A 63 2.29 -17.98 -1.87
CA SER A 63 1.97 -18.62 -3.15
C SER A 63 0.57 -19.25 -3.12
N HIS A 64 0.02 -19.47 -4.29
CA HIS A 64 -1.21 -20.20 -4.51
C HIS A 64 -1.07 -21.13 -5.72
N THR A 65 -2.06 -21.99 -5.93
CA THR A 65 -2.18 -22.85 -7.11
C THR A 65 -3.29 -22.32 -8.03
N GLU A 66 -3.46 -22.95 -9.20
CA GLU A 66 -4.60 -22.65 -10.09
C GLU A 66 -5.96 -23.00 -9.47
N ALA A 67 -5.97 -23.78 -8.37
CA ALA A 67 -7.18 -24.08 -7.60
C ALA A 67 -7.65 -22.92 -6.69
N LEU A 68 -6.94 -21.79 -6.70
CA LEU A 68 -7.30 -20.61 -5.92
C LEU A 68 -8.71 -20.12 -6.27
N ARG A 69 -9.51 -19.91 -5.22
CA ARG A 69 -10.79 -19.21 -5.27
C ARG A 69 -10.78 -18.07 -4.28
N ILE A 70 -11.32 -16.96 -4.70
CA ILE A 70 -11.46 -15.77 -3.85
C ILE A 70 -12.94 -15.40 -3.80
N THR A 71 -13.48 -15.27 -2.60
CA THR A 71 -14.79 -14.67 -2.36
C THR A 71 -14.61 -13.33 -1.69
N GLU A 72 -15.20 -12.28 -2.25
CA GLU A 72 -15.13 -10.92 -1.74
C GLU A 72 -16.56 -10.42 -1.47
N ARG A 73 -16.73 -9.74 -0.34
CA ARG A 73 -18.00 -9.13 0.05
C ARG A 73 -17.78 -7.63 0.24
N TYR A 74 -18.29 -6.86 -0.68
CA TYR A 74 -18.21 -5.40 -0.69
C TYR A 74 -19.44 -4.80 -0.05
N ARG A 75 -19.27 -4.08 1.03
CA ARG A 75 -20.33 -3.37 1.72
C ARG A 75 -19.94 -1.91 1.89
N ARG A 76 -20.89 -1.02 1.60
CA ARG A 76 -20.72 0.42 1.81
C ARG A 76 -21.55 0.85 3.03
N PRO A 77 -20.96 0.90 4.25
CA PRO A 77 -21.68 1.24 5.46
C PRO A 77 -22.18 2.68 5.47
N ASP A 78 -21.47 3.61 4.80
CA ASP A 78 -21.84 5.00 4.62
C ASP A 78 -21.23 5.58 3.35
N PHE A 79 -21.42 6.89 3.10
CA PHE A 79 -20.92 7.55 1.89
C PHE A 79 -19.39 7.53 1.79
N GLY A 80 -18.71 7.67 2.92
CA GLY A 80 -17.24 7.83 2.98
C GLY A 80 -16.46 6.53 3.11
N HIS A 81 -17.13 5.38 3.32
CA HIS A 81 -16.44 4.14 3.64
C HIS A 81 -16.91 2.96 2.79
N LEU A 82 -15.95 2.10 2.43
CA LEU A 82 -16.19 0.81 1.80
C LEU A 82 -15.49 -0.27 2.62
N GLN A 83 -16.22 -1.29 3.03
CA GLN A 83 -15.67 -2.46 3.69
C GLN A 83 -15.66 -3.63 2.71
N VAL A 84 -14.52 -4.32 2.66
CA VAL A 84 -14.34 -5.51 1.81
C VAL A 84 -13.86 -6.66 2.68
N GLU A 85 -14.69 -7.69 2.82
CA GLU A 85 -14.31 -8.95 3.43
C GLU A 85 -13.82 -9.89 2.32
N VAL A 86 -12.59 -10.41 2.46
CA VAL A 86 -11.94 -11.27 1.47
C VAL A 86 -11.68 -12.64 2.08
N THR A 87 -12.05 -13.70 1.36
CA THR A 87 -11.77 -15.09 1.74
C THR A 87 -11.02 -15.80 0.62
N PHE A 88 -9.92 -16.43 0.96
CA PHE A 88 -9.11 -17.26 0.07
C PHE A 88 -9.33 -18.74 0.37
N THR A 89 -9.57 -19.52 -0.67
CA THR A 89 -9.67 -20.97 -0.62
C THR A 89 -8.79 -21.56 -1.70
N ASP A 90 -7.81 -22.36 -1.30
CA ASP A 90 -6.92 -23.08 -2.21
C ASP A 90 -6.48 -24.38 -1.52
N PRO A 91 -7.11 -25.51 -1.83
CA PRO A 91 -6.74 -26.80 -1.20
C PRO A 91 -5.34 -27.28 -1.50
N GLY A 92 -4.72 -26.75 -2.58
CA GLY A 92 -3.35 -27.07 -2.96
C GLY A 92 -2.30 -26.30 -2.19
N ALA A 93 -2.66 -25.11 -1.68
CA ALA A 93 -1.74 -24.21 -0.98
C ALA A 93 -2.07 -24.04 0.50
N PHE A 94 -3.36 -24.06 0.89
CA PHE A 94 -3.80 -23.72 2.25
C PHE A 94 -4.47 -24.90 2.93
N ARG A 95 -4.16 -25.13 4.22
CA ARG A 95 -4.80 -26.18 5.02
C ARG A 95 -6.29 -25.91 5.31
N LYS A 96 -6.71 -24.65 5.29
CA LYS A 96 -8.09 -24.20 5.48
C LYS A 96 -8.28 -22.86 4.81
N PRO A 97 -9.51 -22.46 4.45
CA PRO A 97 -9.80 -21.10 4.04
C PRO A 97 -9.34 -20.08 5.09
N TRP A 98 -8.86 -18.94 4.62
CA TRP A 98 -8.47 -17.82 5.46
C TRP A 98 -8.85 -16.51 4.76
N GLY A 99 -8.88 -15.43 5.49
CA GLY A 99 -9.28 -14.14 4.92
C GLY A 99 -9.09 -13.00 5.90
N PHE A 100 -9.55 -11.84 5.48
CA PHE A 100 -9.41 -10.59 6.21
C PHE A 100 -10.48 -9.58 5.78
N THR A 101 -10.58 -8.48 6.51
CA THR A 101 -11.46 -7.37 6.17
C THR A 101 -10.62 -6.12 5.91
N VAL A 102 -10.85 -5.47 4.78
CA VAL A 102 -10.27 -4.16 4.44
C VAL A 102 -11.33 -3.09 4.66
N ASN A 103 -10.95 -2.03 5.36
CA ASN A 103 -11.75 -0.82 5.46
C ASN A 103 -11.10 0.28 4.63
N MET A 104 -11.83 0.81 3.65
CA MET A 104 -11.37 1.85 2.74
C MET A 104 -12.13 3.13 2.99
N ALA A 105 -11.43 4.26 2.95
CA ALA A 105 -12.04 5.58 2.98
C ALA A 105 -12.09 6.18 1.57
N LEU A 106 -13.16 6.93 1.29
CA LEU A 106 -13.30 7.68 0.05
C LEU A 106 -12.28 8.83 0.02
N ALA A 107 -11.44 8.86 -0.99
CA ALA A 107 -10.60 10.01 -1.30
C ALA A 107 -11.38 10.95 -2.24
N ALA A 108 -12.15 11.88 -1.65
CA ALA A 108 -13.12 12.69 -2.40
C ALA A 108 -12.47 13.78 -3.25
N ASP A 109 -11.31 14.28 -2.82
CA ASP A 109 -10.64 15.44 -3.41
C ASP A 109 -9.42 15.04 -4.28
N THR A 110 -9.42 13.83 -4.80
CA THR A 110 -8.34 13.33 -5.65
C THR A 110 -8.88 12.53 -6.82
N ASP A 111 -8.18 12.62 -7.95
CA ASP A 111 -8.42 11.78 -9.10
C ASP A 111 -7.52 10.54 -9.05
N MET A 112 -7.94 9.49 -9.76
CA MET A 112 -7.05 8.35 -10.00
C MET A 112 -5.96 8.78 -10.98
N LEU A 113 -4.74 8.91 -10.45
CA LEU A 113 -3.59 9.35 -11.24
C LEU A 113 -3.15 8.23 -12.18
N GLU A 114 -2.65 8.62 -13.34
CA GLU A 114 -2.03 7.70 -14.28
C GLU A 114 -0.70 7.20 -13.68
N ALA A 115 -0.62 5.89 -13.41
CA ALA A 115 0.62 5.26 -13.00
C ALA A 115 1.43 4.88 -14.23
N VAL A 116 2.44 5.68 -14.58
CA VAL A 116 3.38 5.35 -15.63
C VAL A 116 4.53 4.56 -15.02
N CYS A 117 4.64 3.27 -15.35
CA CYS A 117 5.78 2.42 -15.00
C CYS A 117 7.04 2.77 -15.83
N GLU A 118 7.16 4.00 -16.27
CA GLU A 118 8.37 4.47 -16.90
C GLU A 118 9.38 4.80 -15.80
N ARG A 119 10.43 4.01 -15.69
CA ARG A 119 11.63 4.40 -14.97
C ARG A 119 12.33 5.54 -15.70
N SER A 120 11.74 6.69 -15.74
CA SER A 120 12.54 7.88 -15.93
C SER A 120 13.22 8.14 -14.60
N SER A 121 14.45 7.64 -14.49
CA SER A 121 15.32 7.83 -13.35
C SER A 121 15.63 9.30 -13.09
N GLU A 122 15.18 10.22 -13.93
CA GLU A 122 15.54 11.63 -13.91
C GLU A 122 14.55 12.50 -13.15
N ASP A 123 13.27 12.13 -13.07
CA ASP A 123 12.23 12.98 -12.48
C ASP A 123 11.69 12.52 -11.12
N TRP A 124 12.06 11.34 -10.66
CA TRP A 124 11.66 10.85 -9.34
C TRP A 124 12.59 11.40 -8.26
N PRO A 125 12.12 12.18 -7.28
CA PRO A 125 12.96 12.72 -6.19
C PRO A 125 13.65 11.65 -5.33
N GLY A 126 13.34 10.39 -5.52
CA GLY A 126 13.95 9.21 -4.89
C GLY A 126 14.49 8.19 -5.89
N SER A 127 14.58 8.55 -7.18
CA SER A 127 15.18 7.67 -8.19
C SER A 127 16.67 7.45 -7.86
N LEU A 128 17.04 6.18 -7.77
CA LEU A 128 18.41 5.71 -7.58
C LEU A 128 19.26 5.84 -8.88
N SER A 129 19.10 6.92 -9.66
CA SER A 129 20.02 7.23 -10.72
C SER A 129 21.40 7.52 -10.14
N ASP A 130 22.46 7.36 -10.94
CA ASP A 130 23.86 7.51 -10.50
C ASP A 130 24.18 8.86 -9.82
N ALA A 131 23.39 9.90 -10.07
CA ALA A 131 23.45 11.16 -9.32
C ALA A 131 23.00 11.01 -7.84
N ALA A 132 22.20 10.01 -7.53
CA ALA A 132 21.73 9.69 -6.19
C ALA A 132 22.78 8.95 -5.34
N ASN A 133 23.84 8.42 -5.94
CA ASN A 133 24.94 7.79 -5.22
C ASN A 133 25.91 8.81 -4.55
N GLN A 134 25.70 10.11 -4.73
CA GLN A 134 26.42 11.10 -3.94
C GLN A 134 25.73 11.19 -2.56
N ALA A 135 26.23 10.40 -1.63
CA ALA A 135 25.81 10.47 -0.23
C ALA A 135 26.03 11.91 0.28
N VAL A 136 24.93 12.61 0.58
CA VAL A 136 25.00 13.93 1.20
C VAL A 136 25.32 13.74 2.67
N SER A 137 26.41 14.35 3.14
CA SER A 137 26.70 14.35 4.56
C SER A 137 25.81 15.37 5.27
N VAL A 138 25.00 14.91 6.21
CA VAL A 138 24.17 15.79 7.07
C VAL A 138 24.78 15.80 8.46
N PRO A 139 25.09 17.00 9.02
CA PRO A 139 25.69 17.10 10.36
C PRO A 139 24.81 16.45 11.44
N PRO A 140 25.41 15.76 12.46
CA PRO A 140 24.65 15.08 13.50
C PRO A 140 23.70 16.01 14.29
N GLU A 141 24.08 17.26 14.49
CA GLU A 141 23.24 18.28 15.13
C GLU A 141 22.00 18.64 14.30
N MET A 142 22.06 18.48 12.99
CA MET A 142 20.91 18.66 12.10
C MET A 142 20.03 17.42 12.14
N LEU A 143 20.60 16.22 12.08
CA LEU A 143 19.85 14.96 12.20
C LEU A 143 19.06 14.91 13.51
N ALA A 144 19.63 15.37 14.61
CA ALA A 144 18.96 15.41 15.93
C ALA A 144 17.67 16.27 15.92
N ARG A 145 17.55 17.24 15.03
CA ARG A 145 16.35 18.09 14.89
C ARG A 145 15.16 17.38 14.23
N TYR A 146 15.42 16.26 13.56
CA TYR A 146 14.42 15.43 12.88
C TYR A 146 13.88 14.32 13.76
N VAL A 147 14.54 14.02 14.87
CA VAL A 147 14.09 13.01 15.84
C VAL A 147 12.75 13.41 16.44
N GLY A 148 11.79 12.48 16.45
CA GLY A 148 10.46 12.72 17.02
C GLY A 148 9.43 11.71 16.55
N ILE A 149 8.21 11.92 17.01
CA ILE A 149 7.03 11.13 16.64
C ILE A 149 6.19 11.95 15.66
N TYR A 150 5.80 11.34 14.55
CA TYR A 150 5.05 11.97 13.48
C TYR A 150 3.80 11.14 13.18
N SER A 151 2.60 11.72 13.33
CA SER A 151 1.33 11.02 13.09
C SER A 151 0.54 11.66 11.98
N GLY A 152 -0.14 10.85 11.19
CA GLY A 152 -0.97 11.26 10.05
C GLY A 152 -1.88 10.13 9.59
N ILE A 153 -2.58 10.36 8.48
CA ILE A 153 -3.49 9.38 7.90
C ILE A 153 -2.88 8.80 6.63
N TYR A 154 -2.93 7.48 6.51
CA TYR A 154 -2.58 6.74 5.31
C TYR A 154 -3.66 5.70 5.01
N GLY A 155 -4.25 5.75 3.82
CA GLY A 155 -5.31 4.82 3.43
C GLY A 155 -6.52 4.81 4.38
N GLY A 156 -6.86 5.97 4.98
CA GLY A 156 -7.97 6.11 5.93
C GLY A 156 -7.64 5.68 7.36
N ASN A 157 -6.43 5.16 7.64
CA ASN A 157 -6.00 4.70 8.96
C ASN A 157 -4.95 5.64 9.54
N GLU A 158 -4.97 5.82 10.87
CA GLU A 158 -3.91 6.55 11.56
C GLU A 158 -2.60 5.75 11.49
N ARG A 159 -1.52 6.44 11.13
CA ARG A 159 -0.18 5.90 11.09
C ARG A 159 0.77 6.82 11.80
N THR A 160 1.69 6.23 12.55
CA THR A 160 2.72 6.96 13.29
C THR A 160 4.11 6.47 12.88
N TYR A 161 5.00 7.41 12.65
CA TYR A 161 6.43 7.19 12.47
C TYR A 161 7.18 7.67 13.69
N GLU A 162 7.94 6.80 14.32
CA GLU A 162 8.98 7.18 15.26
C GLU A 162 10.30 7.36 14.50
N VAL A 163 10.85 8.55 14.50
CA VAL A 163 12.15 8.85 13.92
C VAL A 163 13.16 8.98 15.05
N SER A 164 14.15 8.10 15.07
CA SER A 164 15.23 8.06 16.05
C SER A 164 16.59 8.24 15.39
N LEU A 165 17.63 8.50 16.18
CA LEU A 165 19.02 8.61 15.72
C LEU A 165 19.82 7.47 16.33
N SER A 166 20.42 6.62 15.50
CA SER A 166 21.24 5.48 15.93
C SER A 166 22.49 5.39 15.04
N GLY A 167 23.65 5.28 15.66
CA GLY A 167 24.92 5.16 14.92
C GLY A 167 25.23 6.33 13.97
N GLY A 168 24.69 7.53 14.24
CA GLY A 168 24.84 8.69 13.35
C GLY A 168 23.90 8.69 12.15
N GLN A 169 22.91 7.81 12.09
CA GLN A 169 21.92 7.68 11.03
C GLN A 169 20.51 7.79 11.60
N LEU A 170 19.61 8.46 10.86
CA LEU A 170 18.19 8.43 11.20
C LEU A 170 17.56 7.06 10.90
N ILE A 171 16.73 6.61 11.82
CA ILE A 171 15.94 5.39 11.69
C ILE A 171 14.48 5.79 11.77
N ALA A 172 13.69 5.42 10.78
CA ALA A 172 12.23 5.56 10.82
C ALA A 172 11.59 4.21 11.16
N THR A 173 10.76 4.18 12.20
CA THR A 173 10.02 3.00 12.64
C THR A 173 8.53 3.31 12.57
N ILE A 174 7.73 2.41 12.01
CA ILE A 174 6.27 2.52 12.03
C ILE A 174 5.76 1.97 13.36
N VAL A 175 4.96 2.78 14.06
CA VAL A 175 4.36 2.45 15.36
C VAL A 175 2.84 2.57 15.24
N GLY A 176 2.11 1.61 15.83
CA GLY A 176 0.64 1.63 15.89
C GLY A 176 -0.02 0.51 15.09
N ALA A 177 -1.33 0.37 15.28
CA ALA A 177 -2.11 -0.69 14.68
C ALA A 177 -2.04 -0.65 13.16
N TYR A 178 -1.52 -1.68 12.61
CA TYR A 178 -1.53 -1.97 11.18
C TYR A 178 -2.84 -2.68 10.83
N ASP A 179 -3.40 -2.40 9.65
CA ASP A 179 -4.45 -3.27 9.14
C ASP A 179 -3.83 -4.68 8.99
N ALA A 180 -4.47 -5.69 9.58
CA ALA A 180 -3.97 -7.07 9.68
C ALA A 180 -3.71 -7.74 8.31
N VAL A 181 -3.79 -7.00 7.22
CA VAL A 181 -3.84 -7.50 5.86
C VAL A 181 -2.55 -7.32 5.09
N GLY A 182 -1.63 -6.50 5.57
CA GLY A 182 -0.36 -6.29 4.87
C GLY A 182 -0.50 -5.78 3.42
N LEU A 183 -1.67 -5.27 3.02
CA LEU A 183 -1.90 -4.63 1.72
C LEU A 183 -1.43 -3.17 1.71
N GLY A 184 -0.94 -2.70 2.83
CA GLY A 184 -0.29 -1.39 2.93
C GLY A 184 0.94 -1.34 2.04
N ALA A 185 1.17 -0.21 1.43
CA ALA A 185 2.27 0.06 0.54
C ALA A 185 3.63 -0.43 1.07
N ALA A 186 4.33 -1.19 0.24
CA ALA A 186 5.76 -1.47 0.33
C ALA A 186 6.31 -2.05 1.65
N GLY A 187 5.79 -3.18 2.16
CA GLY A 187 6.46 -3.93 3.24
C GLY A 187 6.67 -3.13 4.53
N LEU A 188 5.66 -2.36 4.91
CA LEU A 188 5.68 -1.50 6.08
C LEU A 188 5.02 -2.19 7.28
N ASP A 189 5.69 -3.21 7.82
CA ASP A 189 5.21 -3.89 9.02
C ASP A 189 5.33 -3.00 10.26
N GLU A 190 4.41 -3.17 11.20
CA GLU A 190 4.54 -2.58 12.54
C GLU A 190 5.89 -2.98 13.15
N GLY A 191 6.62 -2.00 13.69
CA GLY A 191 7.95 -2.21 14.26
C GLY A 191 9.08 -2.35 13.23
N ALA A 192 8.79 -2.32 11.92
CA ALA A 192 9.84 -2.31 10.91
C ALA A 192 10.66 -1.02 10.99
N SER A 193 11.90 -1.15 11.39
CA SER A 193 12.86 -0.06 11.49
C SER A 193 13.66 0.09 10.20
N ARG A 194 13.78 1.32 9.72
CA ARG A 194 14.41 1.64 8.43
C ARG A 194 15.50 2.69 8.59
N PRO A 195 16.73 2.35 8.23
CA PRO A 195 17.77 3.36 8.11
C PRO A 195 17.42 4.30 6.95
N LEU A 196 17.54 5.60 7.20
CA LEU A 196 17.30 6.66 6.23
C LEU A 196 18.59 7.16 5.64
N VAL A 197 18.75 7.05 4.33
CA VAL A 197 19.92 7.54 3.59
C VAL A 197 19.67 8.99 3.16
N PRO A 198 20.50 9.96 3.55
CA PRO A 198 20.32 11.36 3.16
C PRO A 198 20.52 11.58 1.67
N ARG A 199 19.59 12.27 1.03
CA ARG A 199 19.62 12.74 -0.36
C ARG A 199 19.77 14.26 -0.47
N SER A 200 19.34 14.95 0.57
CA SER A 200 19.61 16.37 0.80
C SER A 200 19.61 16.63 2.30
N GLN A 201 19.72 17.89 2.71
CA GLN A 201 19.60 18.24 4.14
C GLN A 201 18.28 17.81 4.75
N THR A 202 17.17 17.84 4.00
CA THR A 202 15.81 17.55 4.49
C THR A 202 15.15 16.34 3.84
N LEU A 203 15.71 15.80 2.76
CA LEU A 203 15.19 14.63 2.06
C LEU A 203 16.07 13.41 2.32
N PHE A 204 15.43 12.34 2.74
CA PHE A 204 16.06 11.05 3.01
C PHE A 204 15.31 9.96 2.24
N GLU A 205 15.95 8.82 2.06
CA GLU A 205 15.38 7.65 1.40
C GLU A 205 15.51 6.41 2.28
N GLY A 206 14.46 5.57 2.29
CA GLY A 206 14.49 4.28 2.95
C GLY A 206 13.48 3.32 2.31
N LEU A 207 13.93 2.13 1.86
CA LEU A 207 13.11 1.10 1.20
C LEU A 207 12.26 1.60 0.02
N GLY A 208 12.84 2.45 -0.82
CA GLY A 208 12.14 2.98 -2.01
C GLY A 208 11.08 4.04 -1.70
N LEU A 209 11.07 4.59 -0.50
CA LEU A 209 10.26 5.73 -0.11
C LEU A 209 11.12 6.95 0.15
N GLY A 210 10.61 8.13 -0.19
CA GLY A 210 11.20 9.40 0.21
C GLY A 210 10.63 9.87 1.55
N TYR A 211 11.49 10.44 2.39
CA TYR A 211 11.15 11.02 3.69
C TYR A 211 11.63 12.46 3.71
N ARG A 212 10.74 13.42 3.51
CA ARG A 212 11.08 14.84 3.51
C ARG A 212 10.62 15.50 4.81
N PHE A 213 11.57 16.04 5.56
CA PHE A 213 11.26 16.81 6.76
C PHE A 213 10.93 18.26 6.39
N ILE A 214 9.78 18.73 6.84
CA ILE A 214 9.38 20.13 6.76
C ILE A 214 9.85 20.80 8.04
N VAL A 215 10.63 21.86 7.89
CA VAL A 215 11.25 22.56 9.03
C VAL A 215 10.72 23.98 9.14
N ASN A 216 10.65 24.47 10.37
CA ASN A 216 10.34 25.88 10.65
C ASN A 216 11.59 26.77 10.51
N ASP A 217 11.46 28.07 10.74
CA ASP A 217 12.53 29.07 10.64
C ASP A 217 13.71 28.79 11.59
N LYS A 218 13.51 27.99 12.64
CA LYS A 218 14.55 27.55 13.57
C LYS A 218 15.22 26.24 13.15
N GLY A 219 14.84 25.68 11.97
CA GLY A 219 15.35 24.42 11.46
C GLY A 219 14.89 23.19 12.22
N VAL A 220 13.82 23.30 13.02
CA VAL A 220 13.21 22.17 13.73
C VAL A 220 12.11 21.59 12.87
N ALA A 221 12.10 20.26 12.69
CA ALA A 221 11.06 19.59 11.91
C ALA A 221 9.69 19.74 12.58
N THR A 222 8.71 20.17 11.80
CA THR A 222 7.30 20.29 12.19
C THR A 222 6.47 19.14 11.61
N ASP A 223 6.85 18.67 10.44
CA ASP A 223 6.15 17.61 9.74
C ASP A 223 7.14 16.69 9.02
N LEU A 224 6.70 15.46 8.77
CA LEU A 224 7.33 14.48 7.90
C LEU A 224 6.41 14.24 6.71
N MET A 225 6.90 14.46 5.49
CA MET A 225 6.25 14.07 4.25
C MET A 225 6.83 12.74 3.79
N VAL A 226 6.03 11.69 3.76
CA VAL A 226 6.41 10.39 3.18
C VAL A 226 5.97 10.38 1.72
N ILE A 227 6.95 10.30 0.82
CA ILE A 227 6.77 10.33 -0.63
C ILE A 227 6.67 8.88 -1.11
N HIS A 228 5.54 8.53 -1.67
CA HIS A 228 5.23 7.19 -2.17
C HIS A 228 4.76 7.27 -3.62
N VAL A 229 4.85 6.17 -4.37
CA VAL A 229 4.35 6.09 -5.77
C VAL A 229 2.86 6.43 -5.89
N SER A 230 2.07 6.22 -4.82
CA SER A 230 0.63 6.54 -4.77
C SER A 230 0.33 7.96 -4.26
N GLY A 231 1.33 8.78 -3.98
CA GLY A 231 1.17 10.16 -3.52
C GLY A 231 2.03 10.50 -2.30
N ASP A 232 1.96 11.77 -1.91
CA ASP A 232 2.70 12.32 -0.77
C ASP A 232 1.78 12.37 0.45
N TYR A 233 2.24 11.80 1.56
CA TYR A 233 1.48 11.69 2.81
C TYR A 233 2.13 12.48 3.92
N LYS A 234 1.36 13.40 4.51
CA LYS A 234 1.84 14.30 5.56
C LYS A 234 1.58 13.72 6.96
N TYR A 235 2.62 13.75 7.78
CA TYR A 235 2.59 13.33 9.18
C TYR A 235 3.07 14.48 10.05
N SER A 236 2.21 14.98 10.94
CA SER A 236 2.55 16.10 11.82
C SER A 236 3.29 15.62 13.06
N ARG A 237 4.31 16.40 13.46
CA ARG A 237 5.11 16.08 14.65
C ARG A 237 4.26 16.22 15.90
N GLN A 238 4.28 15.19 16.72
CA GLN A 238 3.65 15.22 18.03
C GLN A 238 4.49 16.05 19.01
N ARG A 239 3.83 16.71 19.96
CA ARG A 239 4.47 17.55 20.97
C ARG A 239 5.03 16.73 22.12
#